data_aaddd83f649ece5efeabf8cf3edc9df9
#
_entry.id   aaddd83f649ece5efeabf8cf3edc9df9
#
_cell.length_a   1.000
_cell.length_b   1.000
_cell.length_c   1.000
_cell.angle_alpha   90.00
_cell.angle_beta   90.00
_cell.angle_gamma   90.00
#
_symmetry.space_group_name_H-M   'P 1'
#
loop_
_entity.id
_entity.type
_entity.pdbx_description
1 polymer ?
#
loop_
_entity_poly.entity_id
_entity_poly.type
_entity_poly.pdbx_seq_one_letter_code
_entity_poly.pdbx_strand_id
1 'polypeptide(L)'
;SMVVDEELKMMARISDFGVRAHGPRLVEMAGLAHTEYVIEGRTSADVRDVLRETLFAPTVTGSPLESAAKVVRRFEPHGRGYYSGVLALVGRDAEGGRTLDSSILIRTAVIDAAGRMTLGVGATLVRDSDPRAEAAETRAKAAGLLSALGHVPTPERTAPPSGPAPRPASFARHPDVLAALRQRNSALSSFWLGDTAPRAHPVPGLVDRRVLVVDAEDTFTAMWDHQLRSLGPVVTVRRFDDAYDPDAYDLVVLGPGPGDPRRTRHPKIARLRTVTRRLLHEGRPFLSVCLSHQVLSGLLGLDLVRKGHPDQGVQKKIDLFGRPELVGFYNTFAARADTDLIVAPGVAGAVEVCRDQENGQVHALRGPGFRSVQFHPESVLSQNGLSVMADLLASLLEERPPLADRIRTGPDTEGRDLRAPAH
;
A
#
# COMPACT_ATOMS: atom_id res chain seq x y z
N SER A 1 8.68 8.05 3.99
CA SER A 1 7.25 7.66 3.90
C SER A 1 7.01 6.52 2.93
N MET A 2 7.57 6.53 1.71
CA MET A 2 7.46 5.40 0.76
C MET A 2 7.94 4.07 1.38
N VAL A 3 9.05 4.07 2.13
CA VAL A 3 9.53 2.88 2.85
C VAL A 3 8.52 2.40 3.88
N VAL A 4 7.82 3.32 4.56
CA VAL A 4 6.76 2.96 5.53
C VAL A 4 5.58 2.28 4.83
N ASP A 5 5.19 2.72 3.62
CA ASP A 5 4.16 2.03 2.83
C ASP A 5 4.56 0.61 2.46
N GLU A 6 5.83 0.40 2.03
CA GLU A 6 6.30 -0.93 1.67
C GLU A 6 6.24 -1.91 2.87
N GLU A 7 6.65 -1.47 4.04
CA GLU A 7 6.59 -2.28 5.25
C GLU A 7 5.16 -2.44 5.77
N LEU A 8 4.31 -1.40 5.66
CA LEU A 8 2.88 -1.51 6.01
C LEU A 8 2.13 -2.50 5.12
N LYS A 9 2.39 -2.52 3.81
CA LYS A 9 1.82 -3.51 2.89
C LYS A 9 2.16 -4.93 3.32
N MET A 10 3.42 -5.16 3.68
CA MET A 10 3.90 -6.45 4.15
C MET A 10 3.21 -6.84 5.47
N MET A 11 3.17 -5.93 6.44
CA MET A 11 2.54 -6.18 7.74
C MET A 11 1.02 -6.36 7.62
N ALA A 12 0.34 -5.59 6.78
CA ALA A 12 -1.09 -5.74 6.53
C ALA A 12 -1.44 -7.12 5.95
N ARG A 13 -0.57 -7.66 5.09
CA ARG A 13 -0.78 -8.97 4.47
C ARG A 13 -0.76 -10.14 5.46
N ILE A 14 0.06 -10.05 6.50
CA ILE A 14 0.23 -11.12 7.50
C ILE A 14 -0.59 -10.92 8.76
N SER A 15 -1.23 -9.76 8.92
CA SER A 15 -1.98 -9.42 10.13
C SER A 15 -3.48 -9.54 9.91
N ASP A 16 -4.18 -10.12 10.88
CA ASP A 16 -5.63 -10.17 10.89
C ASP A 16 -6.22 -8.80 11.29
N PHE A 17 -5.52 -8.07 12.18
CA PHE A 17 -5.94 -6.74 12.67
C PHE A 17 -4.79 -6.01 13.36
N GLY A 18 -5.03 -4.73 13.69
CA GLY A 18 -4.15 -3.94 14.57
C GLY A 18 -2.86 -3.47 13.90
N VAL A 19 -2.75 -3.49 12.56
CA VAL A 19 -1.56 -2.98 11.86
C VAL A 19 -1.41 -1.49 12.08
N ARG A 20 -0.28 -1.03 12.62
CA ARG A 20 0.03 0.38 12.82
C ARG A 20 1.53 0.65 12.82
N ALA A 21 1.87 1.89 12.47
CA ALA A 21 3.23 2.40 12.55
C ALA A 21 3.34 3.42 13.68
N HIS A 22 4.29 3.21 14.57
CA HIS A 22 4.64 4.10 15.66
C HIS A 22 5.89 4.90 15.33
N GLY A 23 5.90 6.17 15.62
CA GLY A 23 7.02 7.07 15.34
C GLY A 23 6.59 8.28 14.48
N PRO A 24 7.55 9.00 13.86
CA PRO A 24 8.98 8.73 13.92
C PRO A 24 9.58 9.08 15.29
N ARG A 25 10.59 8.34 15.71
CA ARG A 25 11.42 8.68 16.85
C ARG A 25 12.88 8.79 16.41
N LEU A 26 13.64 9.63 17.10
CA LEU A 26 15.07 9.72 16.88
C LEU A 26 15.79 8.69 17.75
N VAL A 27 16.59 7.84 17.13
CA VAL A 27 17.48 6.89 17.82
C VAL A 27 18.89 7.39 17.69
N GLU A 28 19.54 7.65 18.82
CA GLU A 28 20.93 8.12 18.89
C GLU A 28 21.86 6.93 19.11
N MET A 29 22.86 6.83 18.27
CA MET A 29 23.91 5.83 18.32
C MET A 29 25.28 6.51 18.59
N ALA A 30 26.32 5.72 18.75
CA ALA A 30 27.65 6.25 19.10
C ALA A 30 28.23 7.25 18.08
N GLY A 31 27.93 7.10 16.81
CA GLY A 31 28.48 7.92 15.73
C GLY A 31 27.45 8.56 14.80
N LEU A 32 26.16 8.31 15.00
CA LEU A 32 25.09 8.85 14.15
C LEU A 32 23.76 8.84 14.91
N ALA A 33 22.78 9.56 14.35
CA ALA A 33 21.38 9.44 14.76
C ALA A 33 20.51 9.16 13.51
N HIS A 34 19.44 8.38 13.68
CA HIS A 34 18.50 8.11 12.60
C HIS A 34 17.05 8.15 13.10
N THR A 35 16.13 8.34 12.19
CA THR A 35 14.70 8.22 12.49
C THR A 35 14.25 6.78 12.35
N GLU A 36 13.37 6.35 13.26
CA GLU A 36 12.84 5.00 13.34
C GLU A 36 11.31 5.03 13.38
N TYR A 37 10.70 4.09 12.66
CA TYR A 37 9.30 3.68 12.84
C TYR A 37 9.29 2.21 13.26
N VAL A 38 8.36 1.87 14.15
CA VAL A 38 8.05 0.48 14.50
C VAL A 38 6.68 0.17 13.93
N ILE A 39 6.56 -0.91 13.20
CA ILE A 39 5.29 -1.37 12.65
C ILE A 39 4.90 -2.65 13.37
N GLU A 40 3.71 -2.68 13.91
CA GLU A 40 3.17 -3.84 14.63
C GLU A 40 1.83 -4.27 14.02
N GLY A 41 1.45 -5.51 14.29
CA GLY A 41 0.16 -6.09 13.92
C GLY A 41 -0.10 -7.34 14.73
N ARG A 42 -1.32 -7.85 14.68
CA ARG A 42 -1.72 -9.11 15.33
C ARG A 42 -2.16 -10.11 14.29
N THR A 43 -1.71 -11.37 14.45
CA THR A 43 -1.99 -12.44 13.51
C THR A 43 -2.29 -13.74 14.24
N SER A 44 -3.17 -14.56 13.67
CA SER A 44 -3.41 -15.95 14.03
C SER A 44 -2.54 -16.93 13.21
N ALA A 45 -1.80 -16.44 12.20
CA ALA A 45 -1.00 -17.24 11.31
C ALA A 45 0.15 -17.98 12.05
N ASP A 46 0.57 -19.12 11.51
CA ASP A 46 1.76 -19.80 11.99
C ASP A 46 3.02 -18.94 11.78
N VAL A 47 3.91 -18.93 12.74
CA VAL A 47 5.13 -18.12 12.72
C VAL A 47 6.01 -18.37 11.48
N ARG A 48 5.99 -19.61 10.96
CA ARG A 48 6.73 -19.97 9.74
C ARG A 48 6.12 -19.36 8.50
N ASP A 49 4.80 -19.22 8.47
CA ASP A 49 4.08 -18.56 7.38
C ASP A 49 4.31 -17.06 7.44
N VAL A 50 4.27 -16.46 8.65
CA VAL A 50 4.65 -15.05 8.85
C VAL A 50 6.05 -14.79 8.30
N LEU A 51 7.05 -15.60 8.69
CA LEU A 51 8.43 -15.46 8.21
C LEU A 51 8.55 -15.65 6.69
N ARG A 52 7.80 -16.58 6.11
CA ARG A 52 7.79 -16.82 4.65
C ARG A 52 7.22 -15.63 3.88
N GLU A 53 6.13 -15.06 4.36
CA GLU A 53 5.43 -13.95 3.71
C GLU A 53 6.15 -12.60 3.88
N THR A 54 7.00 -12.46 4.91
CA THR A 54 7.81 -11.24 5.16
C THR A 54 9.22 -11.32 4.56
N LEU A 55 9.64 -12.48 4.03
CA LEU A 55 10.86 -12.62 3.26
C LEU A 55 10.55 -12.43 1.75
N PHE A 56 11.27 -11.63 1.03
CA PHE A 56 12.36 -10.74 1.40
C PHE A 56 11.82 -9.32 1.53
N ALA A 57 12.28 -8.60 2.56
CA ALA A 57 11.81 -7.23 2.78
C ALA A 57 12.12 -6.34 1.57
N PRO A 58 11.15 -5.57 1.06
CA PRO A 58 11.33 -4.69 -0.10
C PRO A 58 12.40 -3.62 0.11
N THR A 59 12.63 -3.23 1.36
CA THR A 59 13.65 -2.23 1.75
C THR A 59 15.09 -2.68 1.45
N VAL A 60 15.34 -3.98 1.34
CA VAL A 60 16.67 -4.54 1.01
C VAL A 60 16.71 -5.25 -0.33
N THR A 61 15.57 -5.61 -0.89
CA THR A 61 15.46 -6.30 -2.18
C THR A 61 15.07 -5.34 -3.29
N GLY A 62 14.14 -4.45 -3.04
CA GLY A 62 13.55 -3.51 -3.98
C GLY A 62 12.06 -3.79 -4.24
N SER A 63 11.37 -2.82 -4.81
CA SER A 63 9.95 -2.89 -5.14
C SER A 63 9.72 -2.49 -6.61
N PRO A 64 8.84 -3.17 -7.36
CA PRO A 64 8.13 -4.42 -7.04
C PRO A 64 9.07 -5.61 -6.87
N LEU A 65 8.80 -6.45 -5.86
CA LEU A 65 9.72 -7.51 -5.40
C LEU A 65 10.20 -8.45 -6.51
N GLU A 66 9.30 -8.93 -7.37
CA GLU A 66 9.64 -9.86 -8.46
C GLU A 66 10.54 -9.20 -9.52
N SER A 67 10.32 -7.93 -9.82
CA SER A 67 11.16 -7.17 -10.74
C SER A 67 12.55 -6.93 -10.15
N ALA A 68 12.61 -6.56 -8.87
CA ALA A 68 13.84 -6.37 -8.14
C ALA A 68 14.65 -7.66 -8.03
N ALA A 69 14.01 -8.80 -7.73
CA ALA A 69 14.64 -10.12 -7.68
C ALA A 69 15.27 -10.51 -9.01
N LYS A 70 14.63 -10.19 -10.14
CA LYS A 70 15.22 -10.42 -11.49
C LYS A 70 16.47 -9.57 -11.72
N VAL A 71 16.46 -8.32 -11.25
CA VAL A 71 17.63 -7.42 -11.34
C VAL A 71 18.77 -7.94 -10.46
N VAL A 72 18.47 -8.27 -9.20
CA VAL A 72 19.44 -8.86 -8.26
C VAL A 72 20.09 -10.10 -8.88
N ARG A 73 19.29 -11.06 -9.37
CA ARG A 73 19.81 -12.27 -10.02
C ARG A 73 20.71 -11.99 -11.23
N ARG A 74 20.45 -10.92 -11.97
CA ARG A 74 21.24 -10.54 -13.16
C ARG A 74 22.58 -9.94 -12.78
N PHE A 75 22.66 -9.15 -11.72
CA PHE A 75 23.82 -8.34 -11.38
C PHE A 75 24.62 -8.86 -10.19
N GLU A 76 24.06 -9.71 -9.36
CA GLU A 76 24.74 -10.36 -8.25
C GLU A 76 25.06 -11.82 -8.63
N PRO A 77 26.35 -12.13 -8.95
CA PRO A 77 26.73 -13.45 -9.45
C PRO A 77 26.68 -14.54 -8.37
N HIS A 78 26.71 -14.15 -7.09
CA HIS A 78 26.72 -15.05 -5.96
C HIS A 78 25.49 -14.85 -5.09
N GLY A 79 25.06 -15.92 -4.40
CA GLY A 79 23.98 -15.82 -3.42
C GLY A 79 24.38 -14.93 -2.24
N ARG A 80 23.39 -14.22 -1.68
CA ARG A 80 23.60 -13.28 -0.56
C ARG A 80 23.91 -13.94 0.78
N GLY A 81 23.81 -15.26 0.88
CA GLY A 81 23.98 -15.99 2.14
C GLY A 81 22.97 -15.50 3.18
N TYR A 82 23.44 -15.11 4.35
CA TYR A 82 22.60 -14.54 5.40
C TYR A 82 22.20 -13.06 5.14
N TYR A 83 22.91 -12.33 4.29
CA TYR A 83 22.61 -10.94 3.99
C TYR A 83 21.21 -10.78 3.40
N SER A 84 20.43 -9.84 3.90
CA SER A 84 19.01 -9.63 3.61
C SER A 84 18.07 -10.79 4.01
N GLY A 85 18.54 -11.78 4.72
CA GLY A 85 17.70 -12.75 5.40
C GLY A 85 17.09 -12.19 6.68
N VAL A 86 16.63 -13.08 7.57
CA VAL A 86 16.01 -12.71 8.84
C VAL A 86 16.61 -13.47 9.99
N LEU A 87 16.79 -12.79 11.13
CA LEU A 87 16.96 -13.40 12.45
C LEU A 87 15.65 -13.23 13.21
N ALA A 88 15.07 -14.32 13.69
CA ALA A 88 13.79 -14.31 14.37
C ALA A 88 13.89 -14.90 15.78
N LEU A 89 13.33 -14.18 16.74
CA LEU A 89 13.12 -14.65 18.12
C LEU A 89 11.64 -14.96 18.32
N VAL A 90 11.34 -16.22 18.61
CA VAL A 90 9.99 -16.69 18.90
C VAL A 90 9.86 -16.91 20.41
N GLY A 91 8.91 -16.26 21.04
CA GLY A 91 8.69 -16.31 22.47
C GLY A 91 7.22 -16.40 22.86
N ARG A 92 6.97 -16.07 24.12
CA ARG A 92 5.62 -15.89 24.67
C ARG A 92 5.60 -14.63 25.53
N ASP A 93 4.49 -13.91 25.47
CA ASP A 93 4.21 -12.80 26.37
C ASP A 93 3.79 -13.28 27.76
N ALA A 94 3.53 -12.34 28.67
CA ALA A 94 3.13 -12.63 30.05
C ALA A 94 1.77 -13.34 30.14
N GLU A 95 0.91 -13.18 29.12
CA GLU A 95 -0.40 -13.78 28.97
C GLU A 95 -0.35 -15.16 28.29
N GLY A 96 0.87 -15.63 27.89
CA GLY A 96 1.11 -16.90 27.22
C GLY A 96 0.88 -16.86 25.71
N GLY A 97 0.56 -15.71 25.14
CA GLY A 97 0.45 -15.47 23.70
C GLY A 97 1.80 -15.64 22.99
N ARG A 98 1.79 -16.12 21.75
CA ARG A 98 3.02 -16.21 20.96
C ARG A 98 3.50 -14.82 20.55
N THR A 99 4.81 -14.60 20.64
CA THR A 99 5.46 -13.39 20.16
C THR A 99 6.51 -13.76 19.11
N LEU A 100 6.66 -12.89 18.12
CA LEU A 100 7.71 -12.95 17.11
C LEU A 100 8.38 -11.58 17.05
N ASP A 101 9.67 -11.54 17.32
CA ASP A 101 10.53 -10.40 17.07
C ASP A 101 11.55 -10.80 16.01
N SER A 102 11.70 -10.00 14.97
CA SER A 102 12.59 -10.31 13.86
C SER A 102 13.31 -9.08 13.31
N SER A 103 14.53 -9.30 12.86
CA SER A 103 15.37 -8.27 12.25
C SER A 103 15.91 -8.75 10.92
N ILE A 104 15.94 -7.84 9.95
CA ILE A 104 16.63 -8.09 8.69
C ILE A 104 18.13 -8.16 8.95
N LEU A 105 18.78 -9.19 8.41
CA LEU A 105 20.23 -9.37 8.54
C LEU A 105 20.98 -8.44 7.59
N ILE A 106 21.14 -7.20 8.03
CA ILE A 106 22.01 -6.19 7.44
C ILE A 106 23.03 -5.75 8.48
N ARG A 107 24.16 -5.15 8.04
CA ARG A 107 25.24 -4.71 8.95
C ARG A 107 25.70 -5.83 9.87
N THR A 108 25.70 -7.04 9.35
CA THR A 108 26.02 -8.28 10.07
C THR A 108 27.24 -8.90 9.43
N ALA A 109 28.22 -9.26 10.26
CA ALA A 109 29.39 -10.03 9.83
C ALA A 109 29.14 -11.53 9.98
N VAL A 110 29.57 -12.30 9.01
CA VAL A 110 29.65 -13.75 9.07
C VAL A 110 31.11 -14.12 9.29
N ILE A 111 31.42 -14.86 10.35
CA ILE A 111 32.76 -15.34 10.65
C ILE A 111 32.74 -16.86 10.52
N ASP A 112 33.58 -17.38 9.63
CA ASP A 112 33.69 -18.84 9.41
C ASP A 112 34.56 -19.50 10.48
N ALA A 113 34.60 -20.83 10.46
CA ALA A 113 35.39 -21.62 11.41
C ALA A 113 36.91 -21.36 11.33
N ALA A 114 37.40 -20.80 10.22
CA ALA A 114 38.78 -20.40 10.03
C ALA A 114 39.07 -18.94 10.46
N GLY A 115 38.06 -18.25 11.04
CA GLY A 115 38.18 -16.87 11.48
C GLY A 115 38.08 -15.83 10.36
N ARG A 116 37.74 -16.22 9.14
CA ARG A 116 37.55 -15.27 8.03
C ARG A 116 36.21 -14.58 8.18
N MET A 117 36.24 -13.26 8.16
CA MET A 117 35.04 -12.43 8.26
C MET A 117 34.57 -11.95 6.88
N THR A 118 33.30 -12.09 6.65
CA THR A 118 32.60 -11.51 5.48
C THR A 118 31.52 -10.57 5.96
N LEU A 119 31.52 -9.34 5.44
CA LEU A 119 30.51 -8.32 5.74
C LEU A 119 29.78 -7.96 4.45
N GLY A 120 28.49 -8.34 4.36
CA GLY A 120 27.60 -7.91 3.29
C GLY A 120 27.12 -6.49 3.54
N VAL A 121 27.27 -5.61 2.54
CA VAL A 121 26.73 -4.25 2.55
C VAL A 121 26.08 -3.94 1.21
N GLY A 122 25.05 -3.08 1.23
CA GLY A 122 24.33 -2.68 0.03
C GLY A 122 23.73 -1.29 0.15
N ALA A 123 23.30 -0.76 -0.99
CA ALA A 123 22.55 0.49 -1.11
C ALA A 123 21.27 0.26 -1.90
N THR A 124 20.25 1.07 -1.64
CA THR A 124 19.00 1.06 -2.39
C THR A 124 19.14 1.94 -3.62
N LEU A 125 19.16 1.31 -4.79
CA LEU A 125 19.32 2.01 -6.06
C LEU A 125 17.97 2.48 -6.58
N VAL A 126 17.89 3.77 -6.91
CA VAL A 126 16.74 4.40 -7.58
C VAL A 126 17.21 5.03 -8.90
N ARG A 127 16.27 5.54 -9.71
CA ARG A 127 16.56 6.08 -11.05
C ARG A 127 17.70 7.10 -11.08
N ASP A 128 17.72 7.98 -10.10
CA ASP A 128 18.63 9.13 -10.06
C ASP A 128 19.80 8.90 -9.08
N SER A 129 20.03 7.65 -8.67
CA SER A 129 21.19 7.28 -7.84
C SER A 129 22.50 7.55 -8.58
N ASP A 130 23.40 8.28 -7.92
CA ASP A 130 24.78 8.42 -8.38
C ASP A 130 25.62 7.19 -7.99
N PRO A 131 26.22 6.46 -8.92
CA PRO A 131 26.94 5.22 -8.60
C PRO A 131 28.09 5.39 -7.63
N ARG A 132 28.76 6.56 -7.64
CA ARG A 132 29.88 6.84 -6.71
C ARG A 132 29.40 7.15 -5.31
N ALA A 133 28.29 7.90 -5.21
CA ALA A 133 27.65 8.18 -3.93
C ALA A 133 27.12 6.90 -3.27
N GLU A 134 26.44 6.03 -4.02
CA GLU A 134 25.94 4.73 -3.53
C GLU A 134 27.08 3.81 -3.08
N ALA A 135 28.17 3.75 -3.85
CA ALA A 135 29.38 3.00 -3.45
C ALA A 135 30.07 3.60 -2.21
N ALA A 136 30.03 4.91 -2.02
CA ALA A 136 30.54 5.56 -0.82
C ALA A 136 29.64 5.25 0.40
N GLU A 137 28.32 5.22 0.21
CA GLU A 137 27.37 4.86 1.24
C GLU A 137 27.57 3.41 1.74
N THR A 138 27.84 2.45 0.84
CA THR A 138 28.14 1.07 1.25
C THR A 138 29.39 1.00 2.13
N ARG A 139 30.43 1.74 1.78
CA ARG A 139 31.64 1.83 2.61
C ARG A 139 31.37 2.46 3.98
N ALA A 140 30.60 3.54 4.03
CA ALA A 140 30.20 4.19 5.28
C ALA A 140 29.39 3.24 6.18
N LYS A 141 28.48 2.43 5.59
CA LYS A 141 27.72 1.40 6.32
C LYS A 141 28.61 0.30 6.91
N ALA A 142 29.73 -0.05 6.26
CA ALA A 142 30.69 -1.02 6.76
C ALA A 142 31.59 -0.44 7.87
N ALA A 143 31.91 0.85 7.81
CA ALA A 143 32.90 1.49 8.65
C ALA A 143 32.62 1.35 10.16
N GLY A 144 31.36 1.42 10.57
CA GLY A 144 30.96 1.27 11.97
C GLY A 144 31.37 -0.07 12.57
N LEU A 145 31.11 -1.17 11.87
CA LEU A 145 31.48 -2.52 12.31
C LEU A 145 33.00 -2.75 12.22
N LEU A 146 33.61 -2.31 11.13
CA LEU A 146 35.06 -2.40 10.96
C LEU A 146 35.82 -1.63 12.02
N SER A 147 35.33 -0.45 12.43
CA SER A 147 35.91 0.33 13.53
C SER A 147 35.75 -0.39 14.88
N ALA A 148 34.57 -0.95 15.15
CA ALA A 148 34.34 -1.71 16.38
C ALA A 148 35.24 -2.95 16.50
N LEU A 149 35.65 -3.52 15.37
CA LEU A 149 36.59 -4.65 15.29
C LEU A 149 38.07 -4.24 15.18
N GLY A 150 38.36 -2.95 15.25
CA GLY A 150 39.75 -2.43 15.19
C GLY A 150 40.40 -2.44 13.81
N HIS A 151 39.61 -2.68 12.74
CA HIS A 151 40.13 -2.73 11.35
C HIS A 151 40.20 -1.36 10.65
N VAL A 152 39.59 -0.33 11.23
CA VAL A 152 39.66 1.05 10.75
C VAL A 152 39.93 1.94 11.96
N PRO A 153 40.86 2.95 11.91
CA PRO A 153 41.03 3.89 12.99
C PRO A 153 39.68 4.51 13.35
N THR A 154 39.32 4.43 14.62
CA THR A 154 38.22 5.25 15.13
C THR A 154 38.65 6.70 14.95
N PRO A 155 37.82 7.60 14.34
CA PRO A 155 38.13 9.01 14.36
C PRO A 155 38.49 9.39 15.80
N GLU A 156 39.67 9.99 16.00
CA GLU A 156 40.10 10.42 17.33
C GLU A 156 38.96 11.23 17.95
N ARG A 157 38.26 10.62 18.89
CA ARG A 157 37.47 11.41 19.82
C ARG A 157 38.52 12.24 20.56
N THR A 158 38.56 13.53 20.29
CA THR A 158 39.26 14.46 21.19
C THR A 158 38.91 14.03 22.60
N ALA A 159 39.96 13.66 23.37
CA ALA A 159 39.78 13.14 24.72
C ALA A 159 38.79 14.05 25.47
N PRO A 160 37.78 13.51 26.15
CA PRO A 160 36.88 14.35 26.90
C PRO A 160 37.71 15.14 27.88
N PRO A 161 37.43 16.45 28.09
CA PRO A 161 38.10 17.24 29.09
C PRO A 161 38.03 16.51 30.42
N SER A 162 39.14 16.48 31.16
CA SER A 162 39.29 15.78 32.44
C SER A 162 38.35 16.42 33.48
N GLY A 163 37.12 15.96 33.55
CA GLY A 163 36.07 16.42 34.46
C GLY A 163 34.74 15.76 34.08
N PRO A 164 33.72 15.74 34.95
CA PRO A 164 32.38 15.30 34.60
C PRO A 164 31.79 16.31 33.60
N ALA A 165 32.13 16.14 32.32
CA ALA A 165 31.49 16.91 31.27
C ALA A 165 29.97 16.60 31.31
N PRO A 166 29.10 17.62 31.28
CA PRO A 166 27.69 17.40 31.17
C PRO A 166 27.46 16.51 29.93
N ARG A 167 26.77 15.40 30.10
CA ARG A 167 26.36 14.56 28.95
C ARG A 167 25.66 15.47 27.96
N PRO A 168 26.08 15.51 26.68
CA PRO A 168 25.38 16.33 25.70
C PRO A 168 23.89 15.99 25.78
N ALA A 169 23.05 17.03 25.81
CA ALA A 169 21.61 16.85 25.87
C ALA A 169 21.19 15.97 24.70
N SER A 170 20.42 14.90 24.99
CA SER A 170 19.94 13.98 23.98
C SER A 170 19.04 14.72 22.99
N PHE A 171 19.41 14.72 21.72
CA PHE A 171 18.56 15.26 20.64
C PHE A 171 17.21 14.56 20.59
N ALA A 172 17.14 13.27 20.92
CA ALA A 172 15.89 12.51 20.96
C ALA A 172 14.86 13.06 21.95
N ARG A 173 15.30 13.88 22.93
CA ARG A 173 14.43 14.54 23.92
C ARG A 173 14.31 16.04 23.72
N HIS A 174 14.98 16.60 22.69
CA HIS A 174 14.96 18.04 22.45
C HIS A 174 13.57 18.46 21.93
N PRO A 175 12.93 19.50 22.48
CA PRO A 175 11.57 19.90 22.09
C PRO A 175 11.40 20.18 20.60
N ASP A 176 12.37 20.87 19.99
CA ASP A 176 12.32 21.20 18.57
C ASP A 176 12.45 19.97 17.67
N VAL A 177 13.27 19.00 18.08
CA VAL A 177 13.39 17.72 17.37
C VAL A 177 12.07 16.94 17.46
N LEU A 178 11.47 16.86 18.63
CA LEU A 178 10.17 16.22 18.83
C LEU A 178 9.07 16.92 18.04
N ALA A 179 9.11 18.26 17.96
CA ALA A 179 8.17 19.02 17.14
C ALA A 179 8.35 18.73 15.64
N ALA A 180 9.60 18.72 15.14
CA ALA A 180 9.90 18.40 13.75
C ALA A 180 9.51 16.96 13.39
N LEU A 181 9.71 16.00 14.29
CA LEU A 181 9.29 14.62 14.09
C LEU A 181 7.75 14.50 14.00
N ARG A 182 7.01 15.17 14.87
CA ARG A 182 5.53 15.22 14.78
C ARG A 182 5.07 15.86 13.48
N GLN A 183 5.71 16.94 13.06
CA GLN A 183 5.37 17.64 11.81
C GLN A 183 5.57 16.76 10.58
N ARG A 184 6.52 15.80 10.57
CA ARG A 184 6.70 14.86 9.47
C ARG A 184 5.46 13.98 9.23
N ASN A 185 4.69 13.66 10.26
CA ASN A 185 3.48 12.84 10.15
C ASN A 185 2.23 13.65 9.80
N SER A 186 2.26 14.98 9.89
CA SER A 186 1.06 15.81 9.70
C SER A 186 0.44 15.70 8.29
N ALA A 187 1.25 15.33 7.30
CA ALA A 187 0.83 15.13 5.91
C ALA A 187 0.56 13.65 5.57
N LEU A 188 0.61 12.76 6.56
CA LEU A 188 0.46 11.32 6.37
C LEU A 188 -0.88 10.83 6.94
N SER A 189 -1.30 9.64 6.51
CA SER A 189 -2.56 9.02 6.95
C SER A 189 -2.55 8.72 8.46
N SER A 190 -3.44 9.35 9.20
CA SER A 190 -3.62 9.09 10.64
C SER A 190 -4.13 7.68 10.92
N PHE A 191 -4.80 7.03 9.97
CA PHE A 191 -5.26 5.66 10.12
C PHE A 191 -4.10 4.69 10.41
N TRP A 192 -2.96 4.87 9.79
CA TRP A 192 -1.79 4.00 9.98
C TRP A 192 -0.86 4.47 11.11
N LEU A 193 -0.90 5.76 11.48
CA LEU A 193 0.06 6.40 12.38
C LEU A 193 -0.54 6.81 13.74
N GLY A 194 -1.78 6.46 14.01
CA GLY A 194 -2.48 6.87 15.22
C GLY A 194 -2.24 5.94 16.42
N ASP A 195 -1.93 6.49 17.59
CA ASP A 195 -1.67 5.73 18.81
C ASP A 195 -2.95 5.31 19.58
N THR A 196 -4.11 5.90 19.31
CA THR A 196 -5.18 5.92 20.30
C THR A 196 -6.59 5.58 19.83
N ALA A 197 -6.85 5.20 18.60
CA ALA A 197 -8.25 5.01 18.21
C ALA A 197 -8.67 3.55 18.13
N PRO A 198 -9.90 3.21 18.58
CA PRO A 198 -10.57 2.04 18.04
C PRO A 198 -10.62 2.22 16.51
N ARG A 199 -10.09 1.25 15.78
CA ARG A 199 -10.03 1.34 14.30
C ARG A 199 -11.35 1.03 13.62
N ALA A 200 -12.44 0.98 14.35
CA ALA A 200 -13.77 0.95 13.82
C ALA A 200 -14.22 2.39 13.55
N HIS A 201 -14.39 2.70 12.29
CA HIS A 201 -14.95 3.97 11.80
C HIS A 201 -16.21 3.65 10.96
N PRO A 202 -17.22 2.98 11.55
CA PRO A 202 -18.35 2.50 10.78
C PRO A 202 -19.08 3.66 10.11
N VAL A 203 -19.29 3.53 8.82
CA VAL A 203 -20.07 4.45 8.00
C VAL A 203 -21.46 3.82 7.81
N PRO A 204 -22.54 4.45 8.25
CA PRO A 204 -23.88 3.84 8.26
C PRO A 204 -24.29 3.23 6.91
N GLY A 205 -23.95 3.86 5.78
CA GLY A 205 -24.25 3.36 4.45
C GLY A 205 -23.41 2.15 4.01
N LEU A 206 -22.32 1.82 4.74
CA LEU A 206 -21.40 0.73 4.42
C LEU A 206 -21.51 -0.46 5.39
N VAL A 207 -22.07 -0.27 6.58
CA VAL A 207 -22.21 -1.35 7.57
C VAL A 207 -23.00 -2.50 6.96
N ASP A 208 -22.51 -3.74 7.16
CA ASP A 208 -23.07 -5.00 6.69
C ASP A 208 -23.19 -5.14 5.14
N ARG A 209 -22.75 -4.15 4.37
CA ARG A 209 -22.67 -4.28 2.91
C ARG A 209 -21.60 -5.31 2.52
N ARG A 210 -21.94 -6.13 1.56
CA ARG A 210 -21.00 -7.12 1.00
C ARG A 210 -20.16 -6.48 -0.08
N VAL A 211 -18.86 -6.37 0.15
CA VAL A 211 -17.90 -5.76 -0.76
C VAL A 211 -16.93 -6.82 -1.29
N LEU A 212 -16.86 -6.95 -2.62
CA LEU A 212 -15.85 -7.75 -3.30
C LEU A 212 -14.65 -6.85 -3.64
N VAL A 213 -13.47 -7.24 -3.21
CA VAL A 213 -12.19 -6.64 -3.68
C VAL A 213 -11.53 -7.61 -4.65
N VAL A 214 -11.37 -7.19 -5.90
CA VAL A 214 -10.65 -7.95 -6.92
C VAL A 214 -9.19 -7.54 -6.89
N ASP A 215 -8.34 -8.40 -6.36
CA ASP A 215 -6.89 -8.20 -6.31
C ASP A 215 -6.27 -8.39 -7.69
N ALA A 216 -5.66 -7.34 -8.22
CA ALA A 216 -4.92 -7.39 -9.48
C ALA A 216 -3.40 -7.58 -9.26
N GLU A 217 -3.02 -8.36 -8.25
CA GLU A 217 -1.64 -8.70 -7.87
C GLU A 217 -0.87 -7.50 -7.28
N ASP A 218 -1.51 -6.77 -6.37
CA ASP A 218 -0.88 -5.68 -5.64
C ASP A 218 -0.92 -5.90 -4.13
N THR A 219 0.20 -5.72 -3.48
CA THR A 219 0.29 -5.83 -2.03
C THR A 219 -0.48 -4.73 -1.30
N PHE A 220 -0.83 -3.62 -1.95
CA PHE A 220 -1.76 -2.62 -1.43
C PHE A 220 -3.17 -3.17 -1.17
N THR A 221 -3.56 -4.28 -1.82
CA THR A 221 -4.86 -4.93 -1.59
C THR A 221 -5.09 -5.29 -0.12
N ALA A 222 -4.04 -5.69 0.60
CA ALA A 222 -4.14 -5.97 2.04
C ALA A 222 -4.46 -4.70 2.85
N MET A 223 -3.87 -3.56 2.50
CA MET A 223 -4.19 -2.28 3.15
C MET A 223 -5.64 -1.85 2.85
N TRP A 224 -6.14 -2.09 1.64
CA TRP A 224 -7.56 -1.93 1.29
C TRP A 224 -8.47 -2.76 2.20
N ASP A 225 -8.17 -4.05 2.39
CA ASP A 225 -8.97 -4.93 3.23
C ASP A 225 -9.08 -4.41 4.66
N HIS A 226 -7.97 -4.00 5.27
CA HIS A 226 -7.96 -3.43 6.62
C HIS A 226 -8.77 -2.15 6.74
N GLN A 227 -8.63 -1.21 5.81
CA GLN A 227 -9.37 0.04 5.84
C GLN A 227 -10.86 -0.16 5.56
N LEU A 228 -11.21 -0.99 4.58
CA LEU A 228 -12.60 -1.31 4.28
C LEU A 228 -13.30 -1.93 5.49
N ARG A 229 -12.71 -2.94 6.12
CA ARG A 229 -13.30 -3.56 7.32
C ARG A 229 -13.51 -2.56 8.45
N SER A 230 -12.64 -1.56 8.57
CA SER A 230 -12.81 -0.50 9.57
C SER A 230 -14.03 0.37 9.33
N LEU A 231 -14.49 0.49 8.07
CA LEU A 231 -15.68 1.24 7.67
C LEU A 231 -16.99 0.46 7.86
N GLY A 232 -16.92 -0.84 8.19
CA GLY A 232 -18.05 -1.67 8.57
C GLY A 232 -18.59 -2.68 7.56
N PRO A 233 -18.15 -2.72 6.28
CA PRO A 233 -18.64 -3.73 5.35
C PRO A 233 -18.05 -5.13 5.61
N VAL A 234 -18.74 -6.15 5.08
CA VAL A 234 -18.23 -7.52 4.99
C VAL A 234 -17.39 -7.63 3.73
N VAL A 235 -16.08 -7.74 3.88
CA VAL A 235 -15.13 -7.72 2.77
C VAL A 235 -14.72 -9.13 2.37
N THR A 236 -14.77 -9.40 1.07
CA THR A 236 -14.23 -10.62 0.44
C THR A 236 -13.17 -10.22 -0.58
N VAL A 237 -11.95 -10.69 -0.40
CA VAL A 237 -10.87 -10.49 -1.37
C VAL A 237 -10.78 -11.73 -2.26
N ARG A 238 -10.69 -11.51 -3.58
CA ARG A 238 -10.46 -12.54 -4.60
C ARG A 238 -9.40 -12.06 -5.58
N ARG A 239 -8.50 -12.96 -5.95
CA ARG A 239 -7.55 -12.67 -7.02
C ARG A 239 -8.28 -12.50 -8.35
N PHE A 240 -7.76 -11.72 -9.28
CA PHE A 240 -8.41 -11.40 -10.57
C PHE A 240 -8.78 -12.62 -11.40
N ASP A 241 -8.05 -13.73 -11.28
CA ASP A 241 -8.25 -15.00 -11.99
C ASP A 241 -9.04 -16.05 -11.18
N ASP A 242 -9.38 -15.79 -9.94
CA ASP A 242 -10.26 -16.63 -9.15
C ASP A 242 -11.69 -16.66 -9.75
N ALA A 243 -12.44 -17.68 -9.36
CA ALA A 243 -13.88 -17.71 -9.60
C ALA A 243 -14.59 -16.81 -8.57
N TYR A 244 -15.35 -15.85 -9.06
CA TYR A 244 -16.24 -15.00 -8.25
C TYR A 244 -17.42 -14.52 -9.12
N ASP A 245 -18.55 -14.33 -8.45
CA ASP A 245 -19.73 -13.71 -9.06
C ASP A 245 -19.94 -12.32 -8.46
N PRO A 246 -19.78 -11.25 -9.26
CA PRO A 246 -20.02 -9.88 -8.81
C PRO A 246 -21.45 -9.64 -8.29
N ASP A 247 -22.44 -10.43 -8.74
CA ASP A 247 -23.84 -10.28 -8.35
C ASP A 247 -24.10 -10.64 -6.88
N ALA A 248 -23.20 -11.42 -6.29
CA ALA A 248 -23.26 -11.77 -4.87
C ALA A 248 -22.86 -10.63 -3.91
N TYR A 249 -22.52 -9.45 -4.43
CA TYR A 249 -22.01 -8.33 -3.64
C TYR A 249 -22.79 -7.04 -3.90
N ASP A 250 -22.84 -6.16 -2.91
CA ASP A 250 -23.44 -4.84 -3.06
C ASP A 250 -22.56 -3.90 -3.87
N LEU A 251 -21.24 -4.05 -3.76
CA LEU A 251 -20.24 -3.21 -4.39
C LEU A 251 -19.00 -4.03 -4.76
N VAL A 252 -18.37 -3.65 -5.88
CA VAL A 252 -17.11 -4.24 -6.33
C VAL A 252 -16.01 -3.18 -6.31
N VAL A 253 -14.88 -3.48 -5.68
CA VAL A 253 -13.64 -2.72 -5.78
C VAL A 253 -12.69 -3.46 -6.72
N LEU A 254 -12.39 -2.86 -7.87
CA LEU A 254 -11.37 -3.35 -8.78
C LEU A 254 -10.03 -2.75 -8.37
N GLY A 255 -9.17 -3.59 -7.82
CA GLY A 255 -7.96 -3.20 -7.12
C GLY A 255 -6.83 -2.71 -8.02
N PRO A 256 -5.80 -2.16 -7.37
CA PRO A 256 -4.55 -1.82 -8.04
C PRO A 256 -3.78 -3.06 -8.51
N GLY A 257 -2.75 -2.85 -9.33
CA GLY A 257 -1.88 -3.91 -9.78
C GLY A 257 -0.74 -3.44 -10.68
N PRO A 258 0.32 -4.24 -10.81
CA PRO A 258 1.38 -3.97 -11.77
C PRO A 258 0.95 -4.33 -13.19
N GLY A 259 1.44 -3.60 -14.18
CA GLY A 259 1.25 -3.94 -15.60
C GLY A 259 1.12 -2.73 -16.52
N ASP A 260 1.02 -3.01 -17.81
CA ASP A 260 0.72 -2.02 -18.84
C ASP A 260 -0.76 -2.15 -19.24
N PRO A 261 -1.61 -1.17 -18.91
CA PRO A 261 -3.06 -1.23 -19.19
C PRO A 261 -3.39 -1.29 -20.68
N ARG A 262 -2.45 -0.94 -21.56
CA ARG A 262 -2.58 -0.95 -23.03
C ARG A 262 -2.43 -2.37 -23.60
N ARG A 263 -1.83 -3.30 -22.84
CA ARG A 263 -1.66 -4.71 -23.26
C ARG A 263 -2.96 -5.49 -23.07
N THR A 264 -3.97 -5.17 -23.86
CA THR A 264 -5.35 -5.69 -23.71
C THR A 264 -5.46 -7.21 -23.83
N ARG A 265 -4.47 -7.89 -24.42
CA ARG A 265 -4.40 -9.37 -24.54
C ARG A 265 -3.72 -10.03 -23.32
N HIS A 266 -3.09 -9.28 -22.43
CA HIS A 266 -2.53 -9.84 -21.20
C HIS A 266 -3.65 -10.39 -20.33
N PRO A 267 -3.58 -11.64 -19.81
CA PRO A 267 -4.72 -12.29 -19.12
C PRO A 267 -5.35 -11.42 -18.03
N LYS A 268 -4.54 -10.81 -17.16
CA LYS A 268 -5.01 -9.90 -16.12
C LYS A 268 -5.76 -8.69 -16.69
N ILE A 269 -5.17 -8.00 -17.66
CA ILE A 269 -5.80 -6.82 -18.27
C ILE A 269 -7.10 -7.22 -19.01
N ALA A 270 -7.08 -8.32 -19.73
CA ALA A 270 -8.27 -8.86 -20.41
C ALA A 270 -9.40 -9.17 -19.40
N ARG A 271 -9.06 -9.81 -18.29
CA ARG A 271 -10.03 -10.13 -17.22
C ARG A 271 -10.60 -8.87 -16.57
N LEU A 272 -9.76 -7.92 -16.18
CA LEU A 272 -10.20 -6.63 -15.62
C LEU A 272 -11.12 -5.89 -16.60
N ARG A 273 -10.78 -5.83 -17.89
CA ARG A 273 -11.62 -5.24 -18.93
C ARG A 273 -13.00 -5.92 -19.04
N THR A 274 -13.02 -7.26 -18.99
CA THR A 274 -14.28 -8.04 -19.06
C THR A 274 -15.16 -7.74 -17.86
N VAL A 275 -14.61 -7.76 -16.65
CA VAL A 275 -15.37 -7.47 -15.43
C VAL A 275 -15.86 -6.01 -15.42
N THR A 276 -15.00 -5.07 -15.77
CA THR A 276 -15.37 -3.63 -15.82
C THR A 276 -16.50 -3.40 -16.82
N ARG A 277 -16.44 -3.99 -18.03
CA ARG A 277 -17.53 -3.88 -19.03
C ARG A 277 -18.85 -4.45 -18.51
N ARG A 278 -18.81 -5.62 -17.85
CA ARG A 278 -20.00 -6.21 -17.25
C ARG A 278 -20.62 -5.27 -16.23
N LEU A 279 -19.81 -4.74 -15.29
CA LEU A 279 -20.28 -3.82 -14.24
C LEU A 279 -20.88 -2.53 -14.84
N LEU A 280 -20.25 -1.97 -15.86
CA LEU A 280 -20.77 -0.79 -16.59
C LEU A 280 -22.11 -1.10 -17.26
N HIS A 281 -22.18 -2.21 -18.01
CA HIS A 281 -23.38 -2.60 -18.76
C HIS A 281 -24.57 -2.90 -17.83
N GLU A 282 -24.32 -3.56 -16.71
CA GLU A 282 -25.34 -3.93 -15.72
C GLU A 282 -25.64 -2.77 -14.73
N GLY A 283 -24.95 -1.63 -14.85
CA GLY A 283 -25.09 -0.50 -13.94
C GLY A 283 -24.79 -0.85 -12.48
N ARG A 284 -23.88 -1.79 -12.26
CA ARG A 284 -23.49 -2.25 -10.91
C ARG A 284 -22.54 -1.27 -10.24
N PRO A 285 -22.68 -0.99 -8.93
CA PRO A 285 -21.78 -0.09 -8.24
C PRO A 285 -20.36 -0.66 -8.20
N PHE A 286 -19.37 0.14 -8.61
CA PHE A 286 -17.98 -0.26 -8.47
C PHE A 286 -17.02 0.93 -8.31
N LEU A 287 -15.89 0.66 -7.67
CA LEU A 287 -14.74 1.56 -7.57
C LEU A 287 -13.56 0.93 -8.29
N SER A 288 -12.85 1.69 -9.13
CA SER A 288 -11.62 1.26 -9.79
C SER A 288 -10.42 2.03 -9.28
N VAL A 289 -9.31 1.34 -8.97
CA VAL A 289 -8.11 1.93 -8.36
C VAL A 289 -6.88 1.67 -9.20
N CYS A 290 -6.07 2.68 -9.42
CA CYS A 290 -4.76 2.66 -10.06
C CYS A 290 -4.78 1.92 -11.42
N LEU A 291 -4.31 0.67 -11.53
CA LEU A 291 -4.36 -0.11 -12.77
C LEU A 291 -5.78 -0.25 -13.30
N SER A 292 -6.74 -0.56 -12.41
CA SER A 292 -8.14 -0.71 -12.81
C SER A 292 -8.79 0.63 -13.22
N HIS A 293 -8.35 1.75 -12.63
CA HIS A 293 -8.71 3.10 -13.11
C HIS A 293 -8.23 3.31 -14.55
N GLN A 294 -6.99 2.94 -14.86
CA GLN A 294 -6.45 3.06 -16.22
C GLN A 294 -7.20 2.15 -17.20
N VAL A 295 -7.56 0.94 -16.78
CA VAL A 295 -8.38 0.02 -17.60
C VAL A 295 -9.75 0.62 -17.88
N LEU A 296 -10.44 1.17 -16.88
CA LEU A 296 -11.72 1.87 -17.02
C LEU A 296 -11.57 3.08 -17.95
N SER A 297 -10.57 3.93 -17.73
CA SER A 297 -10.29 5.11 -18.56
C SER A 297 -10.16 4.75 -20.04
N GLY A 298 -9.41 3.69 -20.37
CA GLY A 298 -9.29 3.20 -21.74
C GLY A 298 -10.57 2.59 -22.31
N LEU A 299 -11.49 2.07 -21.46
CA LEU A 299 -12.81 1.61 -21.89
C LEU A 299 -13.76 2.78 -22.17
N LEU A 300 -13.58 3.89 -21.46
CA LEU A 300 -14.34 5.14 -21.68
C LEU A 300 -13.79 5.96 -22.86
N GLY A 301 -12.75 5.50 -23.56
CA GLY A 301 -12.16 6.14 -24.72
C GLY A 301 -11.06 7.16 -24.42
N LEU A 302 -10.59 7.26 -23.20
CA LEU A 302 -9.47 8.14 -22.84
C LEU A 302 -8.13 7.54 -23.28
N ASP A 303 -7.21 8.40 -23.71
CA ASP A 303 -5.87 8.02 -24.11
C ASP A 303 -5.03 7.61 -22.89
N LEU A 304 -4.36 6.46 -22.99
CA LEU A 304 -3.45 5.94 -21.98
C LEU A 304 -2.00 6.21 -22.40
N VAL A 305 -1.32 7.06 -21.67
CA VAL A 305 0.07 7.43 -21.95
C VAL A 305 1.03 6.87 -20.90
N ARG A 306 2.23 6.51 -21.35
CA ARG A 306 3.32 6.21 -20.43
C ARG A 306 3.95 7.53 -19.99
N LYS A 307 4.09 7.72 -18.70
CA LYS A 307 4.74 8.90 -18.12
C LYS A 307 6.23 8.90 -18.42
N GLY A 308 6.79 10.04 -18.77
CA GLY A 308 8.24 10.22 -18.88
C GLY A 308 8.95 9.98 -17.54
N HIS A 309 8.33 10.47 -16.46
CA HIS A 309 8.77 10.23 -15.08
C HIS A 309 7.62 9.53 -14.33
N PRO A 310 7.74 8.22 -14.03
CA PRO A 310 6.76 7.52 -13.22
C PRO A 310 6.65 8.13 -11.82
N ASP A 311 5.43 8.18 -11.30
CA ASP A 311 5.21 8.46 -9.89
C ASP A 311 5.37 7.14 -9.11
N GLN A 312 6.30 7.10 -8.19
CA GLN A 312 6.53 5.96 -7.29
C GLN A 312 6.71 6.49 -5.87
N GLY A 313 5.65 6.41 -5.06
CA GLY A 313 5.63 6.99 -3.73
C GLY A 313 5.68 8.53 -3.75
N VAL A 314 4.99 9.14 -4.69
CA VAL A 314 4.91 10.60 -4.84
C VAL A 314 3.61 11.09 -4.23
N GLN A 315 3.70 12.00 -3.27
CA GLN A 315 2.55 12.67 -2.69
C GLN A 315 2.25 13.95 -3.47
N LYS A 316 0.98 14.12 -3.89
CA LYS A 316 0.52 15.29 -4.63
C LYS A 316 -0.75 15.87 -4.01
N LYS A 317 -0.84 17.19 -4.04
CA LYS A 317 -2.09 17.89 -3.77
C LYS A 317 -2.91 17.94 -5.06
N ILE A 318 -4.14 17.44 -5.00
CA ILE A 318 -5.09 17.47 -6.12
C ILE A 318 -6.38 18.18 -5.69
N ASP A 319 -7.14 18.64 -6.63
CA ASP A 319 -8.53 19.06 -6.40
C ASP A 319 -9.45 17.89 -6.75
N LEU A 320 -9.88 17.13 -5.75
CA LEU A 320 -10.75 15.97 -5.94
C LEU A 320 -12.22 16.43 -5.99
N PHE A 321 -12.70 16.78 -7.17
CA PHE A 321 -14.07 17.27 -7.40
C PHE A 321 -14.47 18.44 -6.48
N GLY A 322 -13.62 19.46 -6.36
CA GLY A 322 -13.84 20.66 -5.54
C GLY A 322 -13.29 20.54 -4.11
N ARG A 323 -12.65 19.42 -3.75
CA ARG A 323 -11.99 19.24 -2.44
C ARG A 323 -10.48 19.09 -2.61
N PRO A 324 -9.67 19.93 -1.95
CA PRO A 324 -8.22 19.77 -1.96
C PRO A 324 -7.82 18.56 -1.12
N GLU A 325 -7.18 17.57 -1.74
CA GLU A 325 -6.70 16.34 -1.08
C GLU A 325 -5.21 16.13 -1.35
N LEU A 326 -4.51 15.61 -0.34
CA LEU A 326 -3.12 15.22 -0.42
C LEU A 326 -3.04 13.69 -0.50
N VAL A 327 -2.64 13.18 -1.67
CA VAL A 327 -2.77 11.75 -2.01
C VAL A 327 -1.50 11.16 -2.60
N GLY A 328 -1.29 9.85 -2.40
CA GLY A 328 -0.14 9.10 -2.85
C GLY A 328 -0.33 8.44 -4.22
N PHE A 329 0.66 8.61 -5.10
CA PHE A 329 0.69 8.04 -6.45
C PHE A 329 1.79 7.00 -6.61
N TYR A 330 1.45 5.89 -7.33
CA TYR A 330 2.34 4.77 -7.64
C TYR A 330 2.14 4.30 -9.09
N ASN A 331 2.19 5.22 -10.07
CA ASN A 331 1.81 4.88 -11.45
C ASN A 331 2.86 5.25 -12.50
N THR A 332 3.05 4.33 -13.44
CA THR A 332 3.88 4.51 -14.66
C THR A 332 3.05 4.98 -15.85
N PHE A 333 1.74 4.73 -15.85
CA PHE A 333 0.80 5.13 -16.88
C PHE A 333 -0.25 6.07 -16.29
N ALA A 334 -0.80 6.94 -17.13
CA ALA A 334 -1.91 7.81 -16.78
C ALA A 334 -2.89 7.92 -17.95
N ALA A 335 -4.18 8.08 -17.65
CA ALA A 335 -5.15 8.55 -18.64
C ALA A 335 -5.00 10.05 -18.85
N ARG A 336 -5.37 10.53 -20.03
CA ARG A 336 -5.43 11.96 -20.37
C ARG A 336 -6.82 12.38 -20.79
N ALA A 337 -7.22 13.58 -20.39
CA ALA A 337 -8.43 14.26 -20.80
C ALA A 337 -8.17 15.75 -20.95
N ASP A 338 -8.81 16.37 -21.92
CA ASP A 338 -8.72 17.81 -22.18
C ASP A 338 -9.87 18.59 -21.54
N THR A 339 -10.91 17.87 -21.07
CA THR A 339 -12.13 18.43 -20.49
C THR A 339 -12.43 17.83 -19.13
N ASP A 340 -13.18 18.55 -18.29
CA ASP A 340 -13.59 18.10 -16.96
C ASP A 340 -14.92 17.30 -17.00
N LEU A 341 -15.49 17.14 -18.20
CA LEU A 341 -16.70 16.35 -18.43
C LEU A 341 -16.59 15.62 -19.78
N ILE A 342 -16.88 14.33 -19.78
CA ILE A 342 -16.89 13.50 -20.98
C ILE A 342 -18.21 12.72 -21.12
N VAL A 343 -18.58 12.41 -22.35
CA VAL A 343 -19.66 11.45 -22.69
C VAL A 343 -18.98 10.22 -23.25
N ALA A 344 -19.18 9.07 -22.62
CA ALA A 344 -18.52 7.83 -22.98
C ALA A 344 -19.50 6.78 -23.50
N PRO A 345 -19.13 5.98 -24.52
CA PRO A 345 -20.00 4.90 -25.02
C PRO A 345 -20.35 3.90 -23.90
N GLY A 346 -21.64 3.53 -23.80
CA GLY A 346 -22.11 2.54 -22.83
C GLY A 346 -22.27 3.07 -21.40
N VAL A 347 -22.15 4.38 -21.19
CA VAL A 347 -22.44 5.05 -19.90
C VAL A 347 -23.68 5.94 -20.07
N ALA A 348 -24.67 5.72 -19.22
CA ALA A 348 -25.88 6.52 -19.24
C ALA A 348 -25.65 7.86 -18.51
N GLY A 349 -25.18 8.88 -19.23
CA GLY A 349 -24.92 10.22 -18.69
C GLY A 349 -23.46 10.66 -18.82
N ALA A 350 -23.19 11.84 -18.28
CA ALA A 350 -21.85 12.41 -18.31
C ALA A 350 -20.96 11.81 -17.22
N VAL A 351 -19.67 11.76 -17.51
CA VAL A 351 -18.62 11.36 -16.56
C VAL A 351 -17.80 12.60 -16.22
N GLU A 352 -17.76 12.94 -14.94
CA GLU A 352 -16.91 14.00 -14.44
C GLU A 352 -15.46 13.54 -14.34
N VAL A 353 -14.55 14.41 -14.72
CA VAL A 353 -13.11 14.13 -14.79
C VAL A 353 -12.37 15.09 -13.85
N CYS A 354 -11.77 14.55 -12.82
CA CYS A 354 -10.77 15.26 -12.03
C CYS A 354 -9.41 15.04 -12.69
N ARG A 355 -8.78 16.11 -13.17
CA ARG A 355 -7.50 16.05 -13.88
C ARG A 355 -6.55 17.17 -13.47
N ASP A 356 -5.30 16.97 -13.77
CA ASP A 356 -4.27 18.00 -13.71
C ASP A 356 -4.50 18.99 -14.85
N GLN A 357 -4.69 20.26 -14.52
CA GLN A 357 -5.02 21.30 -15.50
C GLN A 357 -3.83 21.66 -16.42
N GLU A 358 -2.59 21.39 -16.00
CA GLU A 358 -1.39 21.70 -16.77
C GLU A 358 -1.07 20.65 -17.82
N ASN A 359 -1.25 19.35 -17.47
CA ASN A 359 -0.79 18.25 -18.31
C ASN A 359 -1.90 17.28 -18.72
N GLY A 360 -3.14 17.51 -18.28
CA GLY A 360 -4.32 16.71 -18.61
C GLY A 360 -4.36 15.31 -18.00
N GLN A 361 -3.47 14.96 -17.06
CA GLN A 361 -3.48 13.65 -16.41
C GLN A 361 -4.72 13.48 -15.53
N VAL A 362 -5.47 12.41 -15.76
CA VAL A 362 -6.70 12.11 -15.01
C VAL A 362 -6.33 11.51 -13.66
N HIS A 363 -6.81 12.13 -12.59
CA HIS A 363 -6.62 11.69 -11.21
C HIS A 363 -7.81 10.89 -10.70
N ALA A 364 -9.03 11.21 -11.12
CA ALA A 364 -10.24 10.50 -10.75
C ALA A 364 -11.35 10.68 -11.79
N LEU A 365 -12.30 9.73 -11.78
CA LEU A 365 -13.51 9.77 -12.59
C LEU A 365 -14.73 9.51 -11.69
N ARG A 366 -15.82 10.24 -11.96
CA ARG A 366 -17.12 10.07 -11.30
C ARG A 366 -18.21 9.96 -12.35
N GLY A 367 -18.84 8.79 -12.43
CA GLY A 367 -19.94 8.53 -13.36
C GLY A 367 -21.08 7.76 -12.72
N PRO A 368 -22.20 7.59 -13.45
CA PRO A 368 -23.33 6.81 -12.98
C PRO A 368 -22.91 5.37 -12.62
N GLY A 369 -23.07 5.00 -11.36
CA GLY A 369 -22.75 3.67 -10.85
C GLY A 369 -21.26 3.38 -10.66
N PHE A 370 -20.35 4.30 -10.91
CA PHE A 370 -18.93 4.09 -10.62
C PHE A 370 -18.19 5.30 -10.09
N ARG A 371 -17.12 5.02 -9.36
CA ARG A 371 -16.04 5.96 -9.00
C ARG A 371 -14.71 5.35 -9.41
N SER A 372 -13.73 6.20 -9.64
CA SER A 372 -12.41 5.71 -10.06
C SER A 372 -11.31 6.67 -9.66
N VAL A 373 -10.19 6.15 -9.15
CA VAL A 373 -9.06 6.95 -8.69
C VAL A 373 -7.73 6.37 -9.19
N GLN A 374 -6.83 7.25 -9.66
CA GLN A 374 -5.48 6.88 -10.06
C GLN A 374 -4.55 6.73 -8.85
N PHE A 375 -4.79 7.49 -7.81
CA PHE A 375 -4.02 7.47 -6.56
C PHE A 375 -4.44 6.32 -5.66
N HIS A 376 -3.67 6.11 -4.58
CA HIS A 376 -3.87 5.08 -3.58
C HIS A 376 -4.41 5.70 -2.27
N PRO A 377 -5.74 5.74 -2.06
CA PRO A 377 -6.30 6.27 -0.81
C PRO A 377 -5.87 5.46 0.41
N GLU A 378 -5.56 4.18 0.24
CA GLU A 378 -5.10 3.29 1.30
C GLU A 378 -3.65 3.55 1.76
N SER A 379 -2.85 4.23 0.94
CA SER A 379 -1.44 4.53 1.22
C SER A 379 -1.27 5.45 2.43
N VAL A 380 -0.16 5.31 3.14
CA VAL A 380 0.24 6.25 4.20
C VAL A 380 0.41 7.68 3.66
N LEU A 381 0.70 7.81 2.35
CA LEU A 381 0.84 9.10 1.67
C LEU A 381 -0.50 9.79 1.37
N SER A 382 -1.62 9.13 1.57
CA SER A 382 -2.95 9.74 1.40
C SER A 382 -3.46 10.22 2.75
N GLN A 383 -3.27 11.52 3.03
CA GLN A 383 -3.49 12.12 4.34
C GLN A 383 -4.88 11.80 4.90
N ASN A 384 -5.93 12.03 4.10
CA ASN A 384 -7.33 11.76 4.45
C ASN A 384 -7.87 10.50 3.77
N GLY A 385 -6.99 9.54 3.45
CA GLY A 385 -7.30 8.40 2.60
C GLY A 385 -8.53 7.61 3.03
N LEU A 386 -8.70 7.35 4.34
CA LEU A 386 -9.86 6.64 4.87
C LEU A 386 -11.18 7.42 4.63
N SER A 387 -11.19 8.74 4.84
CA SER A 387 -12.35 9.59 4.59
C SER A 387 -12.69 9.64 3.10
N VAL A 388 -11.67 9.80 2.24
CA VAL A 388 -11.85 9.76 0.78
C VAL A 388 -12.43 8.42 0.34
N MET A 389 -11.93 7.31 0.88
CA MET A 389 -12.46 5.97 0.60
C MET A 389 -13.93 5.85 1.03
N ALA A 390 -14.25 6.29 2.24
CA ALA A 390 -15.62 6.27 2.77
C ALA A 390 -16.58 7.06 1.88
N ASP A 391 -16.23 8.28 1.48
CA ASP A 391 -17.05 9.15 0.63
C ASP A 391 -17.27 8.54 -0.76
N LEU A 392 -16.21 8.00 -1.38
CA LEU A 392 -16.30 7.35 -2.69
C LEU A 392 -17.25 6.14 -2.67
N LEU A 393 -17.17 5.32 -1.62
CA LEU A 393 -17.97 4.10 -1.50
C LEU A 393 -19.41 4.41 -1.06
N ALA A 394 -19.62 5.29 -0.09
CA ALA A 394 -20.96 5.67 0.37
C ALA A 394 -21.77 6.28 -0.77
N SER A 395 -21.18 7.20 -1.55
CA SER A 395 -21.84 7.83 -2.69
C SER A 395 -22.26 6.86 -3.81
N LEU A 396 -21.73 5.64 -3.85
CA LEU A 396 -22.13 4.60 -4.79
C LEU A 396 -23.35 3.78 -4.29
N LEU A 397 -23.61 3.82 -2.99
CA LEU A 397 -24.63 2.98 -2.34
C LEU A 397 -25.82 3.77 -1.80
N GLU A 398 -25.75 5.12 -1.73
CA GLU A 398 -26.82 5.97 -1.17
C GLU A 398 -28.19 5.75 -1.78
N GLU A 399 -28.25 5.45 -3.07
CA GLU A 399 -29.50 5.25 -3.82
C GLU A 399 -29.94 3.78 -3.90
N ARG A 400 -29.27 2.85 -3.19
CA ARG A 400 -29.52 1.41 -3.35
C ARG A 400 -29.75 0.67 -2.03
N PRO A 401 -30.89 -0.07 -1.89
CA PRO A 401 -31.07 -0.94 -0.74
C PRO A 401 -30.02 -2.06 -0.71
N PRO A 402 -29.71 -2.63 0.48
CA PRO A 402 -28.83 -3.79 0.62
C PRO A 402 -29.26 -4.98 -0.25
N LEU A 403 -28.29 -5.80 -0.67
CA LEU A 403 -28.56 -6.98 -1.49
C LEU A 403 -29.54 -7.94 -0.80
N ALA A 404 -29.41 -8.12 0.52
CA ALA A 404 -30.29 -8.95 1.32
C ALA A 404 -31.77 -8.53 1.22
N ASP A 405 -32.05 -7.22 1.19
CA ASP A 405 -33.40 -6.68 1.07
C ASP A 405 -33.92 -6.80 -0.36
N ARG A 406 -33.07 -6.69 -1.37
CA ARG A 406 -33.41 -6.87 -2.79
C ARG A 406 -33.82 -8.31 -3.11
N ILE A 407 -33.21 -9.30 -2.46
CA ILE A 407 -33.59 -10.71 -2.61
C ILE A 407 -34.97 -10.98 -1.96
N ARG A 408 -35.32 -10.27 -0.87
CA ARG A 408 -36.63 -10.41 -0.22
C ARG A 408 -37.77 -9.74 -0.96
N THR A 409 -37.48 -8.70 -1.76
CA THR A 409 -38.45 -7.93 -2.54
C THR A 409 -38.48 -8.31 -4.02
N GLY A 410 -37.88 -9.45 -4.41
CA GLY A 410 -38.01 -10.02 -5.74
C GLY A 410 -39.50 -10.21 -6.10
N PRO A 411 -39.91 -10.06 -7.36
CA PRO A 411 -41.35 -10.11 -7.75
C PRO A 411 -41.96 -11.39 -7.21
N ASP A 412 -42.97 -11.21 -6.32
CA ASP A 412 -43.86 -12.28 -5.96
C ASP A 412 -44.36 -12.88 -7.25
N THR A 413 -44.07 -14.15 -7.47
CA THR A 413 -44.79 -14.95 -8.45
C THR A 413 -46.24 -14.99 -7.99
N GLU A 414 -47.03 -14.01 -8.44
CA GLU A 414 -48.45 -14.06 -8.31
C GLU A 414 -48.92 -15.44 -8.75
N GLY A 415 -49.53 -16.15 -7.82
CA GLY A 415 -50.08 -17.47 -8.02
C GLY A 415 -50.96 -17.50 -9.25
N ARG A 416 -50.51 -18.15 -10.31
CA ARG A 416 -51.43 -18.62 -11.35
C ARG A 416 -52.34 -19.68 -10.75
N ASP A 417 -53.51 -19.24 -10.38
CA ASP A 417 -54.65 -20.05 -10.02
C ASP A 417 -55.02 -20.91 -11.23
N LEU A 418 -54.48 -22.11 -11.28
CA LEU A 418 -54.91 -23.13 -12.27
C LEU A 418 -56.22 -23.73 -11.80
N ARG A 419 -57.35 -23.02 -12.01
CA ARG A 419 -58.67 -23.65 -12.04
C ARG A 419 -58.81 -24.44 -13.32
N ALA A 420 -58.81 -25.74 -13.20
CA ALA A 420 -59.23 -26.65 -14.25
C ALA A 420 -60.70 -26.45 -14.56
N PRO A 421 -61.15 -26.41 -15.82
CA PRO A 421 -62.55 -26.49 -16.15
C PRO A 421 -62.99 -27.93 -16.00
N ALA A 422 -64.07 -28.13 -15.23
CA ALA A 422 -64.86 -29.34 -15.24
C ALA A 422 -65.68 -29.38 -16.55
N HIS A 423 -65.45 -30.39 -17.39
CA HIS A 423 -66.44 -31.20 -18.10
C HIS A 423 -65.71 -32.30 -18.89
#